data_5a3ae5a00a32a30efb9c4ac362004c08
#
_entry.id   5a3ae5a00a32a30efb9c4ac362004c08
#
_cell.length_a   1.000
_cell.length_b   1.000
_cell.length_c   1.000
_cell.angle_alpha   90.00
_cell.angle_beta   90.00
_cell.angle_gamma   90.00
#
_symmetry.space_group_name_H-M   'P 1'
#
loop_
_entity.id
_entity.type
_entity.pdbx_description
1 polymer ?
#
loop_
_entity_poly.entity_id
_entity_poly.type
_entity_poly.pdbx_seq_one_letter_code
_entity_poly.pdbx_strand_id
1 'polypeptide(L)'
;ILYKDYLRLNNIMQRNVAGHPFMGPDLIIYLEAPFEQMLSNIAKRGREMETTDPKLTEYYKSVWNIYRDWYNSYGNTPVLKLDLDNVDFVNNVDDKNMVLDKIENELVNLGKLSLNEFNRLHDKRVKGVA
;
A
#
# COMPACT_ATOMS: atom_id res chain seq x y z
N ILE A 1 9.61 -17.32 -13.89
CA ILE A 1 9.85 -16.89 -15.28
C ILE A 1 8.78 -15.90 -15.71
N LEU A 2 7.51 -16.28 -15.58
CA LEU A 2 6.40 -15.42 -15.98
C LEU A 2 6.36 -14.10 -15.21
N TYR A 3 6.70 -14.12 -13.93
CA TYR A 3 6.71 -12.93 -13.11
C TYR A 3 7.80 -11.94 -13.54
N LYS A 4 8.99 -12.44 -13.85
CA LYS A 4 10.09 -11.60 -14.32
C LYS A 4 9.78 -10.99 -15.68
N ASP A 5 9.15 -11.76 -16.56
CA ASP A 5 8.74 -11.28 -17.87
C ASP A 5 7.66 -10.20 -17.76
N TYR A 6 6.71 -10.41 -16.84
CA TYR A 6 5.67 -9.42 -16.56
C TYR A 6 6.28 -8.09 -16.06
N LEU A 7 7.21 -8.15 -15.13
CA LEU A 7 7.87 -6.95 -14.62
C LEU A 7 8.64 -6.23 -15.72
N ARG A 8 9.33 -6.97 -16.56
CA ARG A 8 10.10 -6.42 -17.68
C ARG A 8 9.19 -5.71 -18.67
N LEU A 9 8.11 -6.37 -19.06
CA LEU A 9 7.14 -5.82 -20.00
C LEU A 9 6.46 -4.57 -19.41
N ASN A 10 6.04 -4.64 -18.16
CA ASN A 10 5.42 -3.52 -17.48
C ASN A 10 6.35 -2.30 -17.44
N ASN A 11 7.63 -2.51 -17.16
CA ASN A 11 8.64 -1.46 -17.14
C ASN A 11 8.79 -0.81 -18.51
N ILE A 12 8.84 -1.62 -19.57
CA ILE A 12 8.96 -1.13 -20.95
C ILE A 12 7.72 -0.32 -21.31
N MET A 13 6.54 -0.83 -21.02
CA MET A 13 5.27 -0.15 -21.32
C MET A 13 5.16 1.19 -20.61
N GLN A 14 5.54 1.27 -19.35
CA GLN A 14 5.50 2.50 -18.58
C GLN A 14 6.45 3.56 -19.14
N ARG A 15 7.59 3.16 -19.67
CA ARG A 15 8.62 4.09 -20.17
C ARG A 15 8.36 4.63 -21.57
N ASN A 16 7.63 3.89 -22.40
CA ASN A 16 7.55 4.17 -23.83
C ASN A 16 6.16 4.57 -24.33
N VAL A 17 5.22 4.87 -23.44
CA VAL A 17 3.86 5.18 -23.84
C VAL A 17 3.75 6.63 -24.32
N ALA A 18 3.23 6.80 -25.54
CA ALA A 18 2.78 8.09 -26.12
C ALA A 18 3.82 9.22 -26.04
N GLY A 19 5.10 8.89 -26.19
CA GLY A 19 6.17 9.90 -26.17
C GLY A 19 6.52 10.43 -24.78
N HIS A 20 5.88 9.93 -23.74
CA HIS A 20 6.23 10.24 -22.36
C HIS A 20 7.30 9.29 -21.84
N PRO A 21 8.36 9.79 -21.21
CA PRO A 21 9.45 8.94 -20.73
C PRO A 21 9.03 8.01 -19.59
N PHE A 22 7.93 8.33 -18.88
CA PHE A 22 7.47 7.52 -17.77
C PHE A 22 5.98 7.77 -17.53
N MET A 23 5.20 6.68 -17.53
CA MET A 23 3.75 6.70 -17.28
C MET A 23 3.45 5.83 -16.06
N GLY A 24 4.01 6.19 -14.93
CA GLY A 24 3.74 5.52 -13.67
C GLY A 24 2.78 6.30 -12.77
N PRO A 25 2.38 5.74 -11.65
CA PRO A 25 1.58 6.46 -10.66
C PRO A 25 2.39 7.59 -10.01
N ASP A 26 1.70 8.61 -9.49
CA ASP A 26 2.34 9.72 -8.78
C ASP A 26 2.87 9.30 -7.41
N LEU A 27 2.23 8.33 -6.78
CA LEU A 27 2.60 7.81 -5.47
C LEU A 27 2.14 6.36 -5.36
N ILE A 28 3.02 5.51 -4.84
CA ILE A 28 2.67 4.14 -4.48
C ILE A 28 2.62 4.05 -2.96
N ILE A 29 1.56 3.46 -2.43
CA ILE A 29 1.41 3.22 -1.01
C ILE A 29 1.71 1.75 -0.74
N TYR A 30 2.77 1.50 0.03
CA TYR A 30 3.16 0.15 0.43
C TYR A 30 2.66 -0.10 1.85
N LEU A 31 1.75 -1.06 2.00
CA LEU A 31 1.20 -1.44 3.29
C LEU A 31 2.04 -2.57 3.86
N GLU A 32 2.78 -2.30 4.92
CA GLU A 32 3.62 -3.31 5.57
C GLU A 32 3.03 -3.70 6.92
N ALA A 33 2.91 -5.01 7.14
CA ALA A 33 2.51 -5.57 8.42
C ALA A 33 3.36 -6.80 8.72
N PRO A 34 3.57 -7.15 10.00
CA PRO A 34 4.18 -8.42 10.34
C PRO A 34 3.41 -9.59 9.74
N PHE A 35 4.13 -10.66 9.37
CA PHE A 35 3.49 -11.81 8.73
C PHE A 35 2.36 -12.40 9.58
N GLU A 36 2.54 -12.47 10.87
CA GLU A 36 1.55 -12.99 11.82
C GLU A 36 0.28 -12.14 11.82
N GLN A 37 0.42 -10.83 11.69
CA GLN A 37 -0.75 -9.94 11.59
C GLN A 37 -1.49 -10.14 10.29
N MET A 38 -0.77 -10.36 9.19
CA MET A 38 -1.38 -10.66 7.90
C MET A 38 -2.22 -11.94 7.98
N LEU A 39 -1.67 -12.99 8.59
CA LEU A 39 -2.41 -14.23 8.80
C LEU A 39 -3.65 -14.03 9.68
N SER A 40 -3.52 -13.23 10.74
CA SER A 40 -4.64 -12.88 11.60
C SER A 40 -5.74 -12.16 10.83
N ASN A 41 -5.38 -11.24 9.96
CA ASN A 41 -6.34 -10.51 9.14
C ASN A 41 -7.05 -11.43 8.14
N ILE A 42 -6.35 -12.40 7.57
CA ILE A 42 -6.95 -13.40 6.70
C ILE A 42 -7.95 -14.24 7.49
N ALA A 43 -7.60 -14.64 8.70
CA ALA A 43 -8.49 -15.41 9.57
C ALA A 43 -9.78 -14.65 9.90
N LYS A 44 -9.69 -13.34 10.14
CA LYS A 44 -10.83 -12.48 10.43
C LYS A 44 -11.84 -12.41 9.29
N ARG A 45 -11.42 -12.71 8.06
CA ARG A 45 -12.36 -12.76 6.92
C ARG A 45 -13.26 -14.00 6.95
N GLY A 46 -13.04 -14.94 7.87
CA GLY A 46 -13.86 -16.13 8.01
C GLY A 46 -13.66 -17.19 6.96
N ARG A 47 -12.57 -17.12 6.19
CA ARG A 47 -12.21 -18.12 5.18
C ARG A 47 -11.31 -19.16 5.82
N GLU A 48 -11.93 -20.14 6.43
CA GLU A 48 -11.26 -21.16 7.23
C GLU A 48 -10.18 -21.92 6.45
N MET A 49 -10.44 -22.21 5.18
CA MET A 49 -9.48 -22.94 4.34
C MET A 49 -8.18 -22.17 4.11
N GLU A 50 -8.21 -20.85 4.16
CA GLU A 50 -7.02 -20.02 3.96
C GLU A 50 -6.07 -20.07 5.14
N THR A 51 -6.55 -20.46 6.33
CA THR A 51 -5.75 -20.42 7.57
C THR A 51 -5.36 -21.79 8.10
N THR A 52 -6.06 -22.85 7.68
CA THR A 52 -5.84 -24.20 8.20
C THR A 52 -4.91 -25.05 7.32
N ASP A 53 -4.73 -24.67 6.05
CA ASP A 53 -3.86 -25.42 5.14
C ASP A 53 -2.42 -24.92 5.25
N PRO A 54 -1.45 -25.78 5.68
CA PRO A 54 -0.05 -25.38 5.79
C PRO A 54 0.57 -24.94 4.45
N LYS A 55 0.11 -25.50 3.34
CA LYS A 55 0.61 -25.12 2.01
C LYS A 55 0.23 -23.70 1.65
N LEU A 56 -0.99 -23.28 2.01
CA LEU A 56 -1.42 -21.91 1.79
C LEU A 56 -0.63 -20.93 2.67
N THR A 57 -0.32 -21.32 3.91
CA THR A 57 0.49 -20.49 4.80
C THR A 57 1.88 -20.26 4.22
N GLU A 58 2.51 -21.28 3.67
CA GLU A 58 3.81 -21.14 2.99
C GLU A 58 3.70 -20.24 1.77
N TYR A 59 2.62 -20.37 1.00
CA TYR A 59 2.36 -19.53 -0.15
C TYR A 59 2.24 -18.06 0.27
N TYR A 60 1.48 -17.77 1.31
CA TYR A 60 1.32 -16.40 1.81
C TYR A 60 2.65 -15.81 2.28
N LYS A 61 3.50 -16.62 2.91
CA LYS A 61 4.82 -16.14 3.32
C LYS A 61 5.70 -15.81 2.13
N SER A 62 5.63 -16.62 1.07
CA SER A 62 6.37 -16.35 -0.16
C SER A 62 5.93 -15.04 -0.80
N VAL A 63 4.62 -14.79 -0.87
CA VAL A 63 4.06 -13.55 -1.41
C VAL A 63 4.49 -12.35 -0.55
N TRP A 64 4.44 -12.50 0.76
CA TRP A 64 4.85 -11.45 1.70
C TRP A 64 6.31 -11.06 1.50
N ASN A 65 7.19 -12.05 1.34
CA ASN A 65 8.62 -11.82 1.06
C ASN A 65 8.83 -11.14 -0.28
N ILE A 66 8.09 -11.53 -1.32
CA ILE A 66 8.18 -10.93 -2.65
C ILE A 66 7.85 -9.44 -2.60
N TYR A 67 6.81 -9.04 -1.88
CA TYR A 67 6.45 -7.64 -1.74
C TYR A 67 7.51 -6.84 -0.99
N ARG A 68 8.11 -7.42 0.04
CA ARG A 68 9.20 -6.76 0.75
C ARG A 68 10.42 -6.56 -0.13
N ASP A 69 10.78 -7.58 -0.90
CA ASP A 69 11.90 -7.48 -1.83
C ASP A 69 11.62 -6.45 -2.91
N TRP A 70 10.39 -6.40 -3.40
CA TRP A 70 9.96 -5.40 -4.36
C TRP A 70 10.13 -3.99 -3.79
N TYR A 71 9.65 -3.76 -2.59
CA TYR A 71 9.75 -2.45 -1.93
C TYR A 71 11.21 -2.01 -1.84
N ASN A 72 12.10 -2.91 -1.45
CA ASN A 72 13.51 -2.60 -1.27
C ASN A 72 14.24 -2.29 -2.58
N SER A 73 13.74 -2.79 -3.71
CA SER A 73 14.40 -2.65 -5.02
C SER A 73 13.73 -1.64 -5.94
N TYR A 74 12.51 -1.20 -5.62
CA TYR A 74 11.75 -0.31 -6.50
C TYR A 74 12.22 1.13 -6.35
N GLY A 75 12.46 1.82 -7.48
CA GLY A 75 12.98 3.19 -7.46
C GLY A 75 12.39 4.14 -8.49
N ASN A 76 11.34 3.72 -9.21
CA ASN A 76 10.80 4.50 -10.32
C ASN A 76 9.77 5.56 -9.92
N THR A 77 9.16 5.42 -8.75
CA THR A 77 8.08 6.29 -8.27
C THR A 77 8.25 6.48 -6.77
N PRO A 78 7.88 7.64 -6.21
CA PRO A 78 7.84 7.79 -4.76
C PRO A 78 6.95 6.73 -4.11
N VAL A 79 7.45 6.10 -3.05
CA VAL A 79 6.74 5.06 -2.32
C VAL A 79 6.57 5.51 -0.88
N LEU A 80 5.33 5.55 -0.41
CA LEU A 80 5.02 5.77 1.00
C LEU A 80 4.81 4.43 1.67
N LYS A 81 5.70 4.09 2.60
CA LYS A 81 5.56 2.88 3.40
C LYS A 81 4.70 3.19 4.62
N LEU A 82 3.60 2.47 4.78
CA LEU A 82 2.75 2.54 5.96
C LEU A 82 2.97 1.28 6.80
N ASP A 83 3.48 1.46 8.00
CA ASP A 83 3.62 0.36 8.95
C ASP A 83 2.28 0.16 9.66
N LEU A 84 1.67 -0.98 9.41
CA LEU A 84 0.34 -1.31 9.93
C LEU A 84 0.39 -2.21 11.16
N ASP A 85 1.53 -2.33 11.82
CA ASP A 85 1.63 -3.09 13.06
C ASP A 85 0.68 -2.49 14.11
N ASN A 86 -0.27 -3.30 14.57
CA ASN A 86 -1.32 -2.90 15.50
C ASN A 86 -2.23 -1.77 15.00
N VAL A 87 -2.32 -1.58 13.69
CA VAL A 87 -3.19 -0.57 13.06
C VAL A 87 -4.39 -1.26 12.43
N ASP A 88 -5.59 -0.86 12.79
CA ASP A 88 -6.83 -1.35 12.21
C ASP A 88 -7.62 -0.18 11.60
N PHE A 89 -7.27 0.19 10.38
CA PHE A 89 -7.93 1.31 9.69
C PHE A 89 -9.33 0.97 9.19
N VAL A 90 -9.74 -0.29 9.27
CA VAL A 90 -11.07 -0.73 8.84
C VAL A 90 -12.09 -0.50 9.97
N ASN A 91 -11.73 -0.88 11.20
CA ASN A 91 -12.66 -0.87 12.34
C ASN A 91 -12.37 0.23 13.37
N ASN A 92 -11.19 0.85 13.32
CA ASN A 92 -10.78 1.89 14.25
C ASN A 92 -10.70 3.22 13.52
N VAL A 93 -11.55 4.18 13.92
CA VAL A 93 -11.64 5.49 13.25
C VAL A 93 -10.34 6.30 13.41
N ASP A 94 -9.72 6.25 14.59
CA ASP A 94 -8.48 6.98 14.83
C ASP A 94 -7.35 6.45 13.97
N ASP A 95 -7.23 5.13 13.82
CA ASP A 95 -6.26 4.51 12.93
C ASP A 95 -6.52 4.88 11.48
N LYS A 96 -7.77 4.87 11.06
CA LYS A 96 -8.15 5.28 9.71
C LYS A 96 -7.75 6.73 9.44
N ASN A 97 -8.05 7.62 10.37
CA ASN A 97 -7.73 9.04 10.23
C ASN A 97 -6.21 9.26 10.16
N MET A 98 -5.45 8.54 10.98
CA MET A 98 -3.99 8.59 10.94
C MET A 98 -3.44 8.17 9.58
N VAL A 99 -3.95 7.09 9.03
CA VAL A 99 -3.52 6.59 7.71
C VAL A 99 -3.83 7.62 6.62
N LEU A 100 -5.04 8.17 6.62
CA LEU A 100 -5.43 9.19 5.65
C LEU A 100 -4.58 10.45 5.77
N ASP A 101 -4.28 10.89 6.98
CA ASP A 101 -3.43 12.05 7.21
C ASP A 101 -2.02 11.83 6.64
N LYS A 102 -1.46 10.64 6.84
CA LYS A 102 -0.12 10.32 6.30
C LYS A 102 -0.10 10.33 4.79
N ILE A 103 -1.11 9.74 4.14
CA ILE A 103 -1.21 9.70 2.68
C ILE A 103 -1.35 11.11 2.12
N GLU A 104 -2.25 11.90 2.66
CA GLU A 104 -2.51 13.25 2.20
C GLU A 104 -1.32 14.17 2.44
N ASN A 105 -0.63 14.02 3.58
CA ASN A 105 0.57 14.79 3.86
C ASN A 105 1.68 14.50 2.84
N GLU A 106 1.84 13.25 2.45
CA GLU A 106 2.80 12.89 1.38
C GLU A 106 2.40 13.50 0.05
N LEU A 107 1.11 13.52 -0.27
CA LEU A 107 0.63 14.18 -1.49
C LEU A 107 0.92 15.68 -1.47
N VAL A 108 0.84 16.32 -0.32
CA VAL A 108 1.24 17.73 -0.18
C VAL A 108 2.74 17.88 -0.46
N ASN A 109 3.57 17.01 0.11
CA ASN A 109 5.01 17.05 -0.11
C ASN A 109 5.38 16.88 -1.57
N LEU A 110 4.60 16.09 -2.31
CA LEU A 110 4.82 15.85 -3.74
C LEU A 110 4.20 16.93 -4.63
N GLY A 111 3.54 17.92 -4.06
CA GLY A 111 2.88 18.98 -4.82
C GLY A 111 1.60 18.57 -5.51
N LYS A 112 0.99 17.44 -5.11
CA LYS A 112 -0.24 16.91 -5.70
C LYS A 112 -1.50 17.32 -4.95
N LEU A 113 -1.34 17.85 -3.75
CA LEU A 113 -2.43 18.31 -2.90
C LEU A 113 -2.01 19.64 -2.27
N SER A 114 -2.89 20.64 -2.24
CA SER A 114 -2.57 21.91 -1.57
C SER A 114 -2.66 21.74 -0.05
N LEU A 115 -1.86 22.54 0.67
CA LEU A 115 -1.89 22.55 2.13
C LEU A 115 -3.26 22.97 2.66
N ASN A 116 -3.93 23.93 1.99
CA ASN A 116 -5.26 24.36 2.37
C ASN A 116 -6.27 23.21 2.28
N GLU A 117 -6.21 22.42 1.21
CA GLU A 117 -7.09 21.27 1.05
C GLU A 117 -6.80 20.19 2.07
N PHE A 118 -5.52 19.93 2.37
CA PHE A 118 -5.13 19.00 3.42
C PHE A 118 -5.73 19.43 4.78
N ASN A 119 -5.58 20.71 5.14
CA ASN A 119 -6.11 21.23 6.39
C ASN A 119 -7.63 21.09 6.46
N ARG A 120 -8.33 21.34 5.36
CA ARG A 120 -9.78 21.17 5.28
C ARG A 120 -10.21 19.72 5.52
N LEU A 121 -9.53 18.78 4.89
CA LEU A 121 -9.82 17.35 5.04
C LEU A 121 -9.50 16.85 6.44
N HIS A 122 -8.37 17.28 6.98
CA HIS A 122 -7.96 16.92 8.34
C HIS A 122 -8.97 17.44 9.38
N ASP A 123 -9.40 18.70 9.26
CA ASP A 123 -10.37 19.28 10.17
C ASP A 123 -11.71 18.54 10.14
N LYS A 124 -12.14 18.12 8.95
CA LYS A 124 -13.36 17.31 8.83
C LYS A 124 -13.24 15.99 9.58
N ARG A 125 -12.11 15.33 9.47
CA ARG A 125 -11.88 14.06 10.18
C ARG A 125 -11.86 14.24 11.68
N VAL A 126 -11.17 15.28 12.17
CA VAL A 126 -11.09 15.57 13.59
C VAL A 126 -12.47 15.88 14.18
N LYS A 127 -13.33 16.56 13.41
CA LYS A 127 -14.69 16.88 13.84
C LYS A 127 -15.67 15.72 13.67
N GLY A 128 -15.24 14.61 13.09
CA GLY A 128 -16.11 13.47 12.84
C GLY A 128 -17.12 13.70 11.71
N VAL A 129 -16.89 14.69 10.87
CA VAL A 129 -17.74 14.99 9.70
C VAL A 129 -17.10 14.31 8.48
N ALA A 130 -17.78 13.33 7.91
CA ALA A 130 -17.29 12.58 6.77
C ALA A 130 -17.22 13.43 5.49
#